data_a761586a01cdd523cb9d23c806c3d469
#
_entry.id   a761586a01cdd523cb9d23c806c3d469
#
_cell.length_a   1.000
_cell.length_b   1.000
_cell.length_c   1.000
_cell.angle_alpha   90.00
_cell.angle_beta   90.00
_cell.angle_gamma   90.00
#
_symmetry.space_group_name_H-M   'P 1'
#
loop_
_entity.id
_entity.type
_entity.pdbx_description
1 polymer ?
#
loop_
_entity_poly.entity_id
_entity_poly.type
_entity_poly.pdbx_seq_one_letter_code
_entity_poly.pdbx_strand_id
1 'polypeptide(L)'
;MIEGAEKRKELNKNKIVLEATSGNTGIGLALVCTVKKYKLLLTMSESASVERRKILKILDAEILLTPAKDGTDGAIEKAYEMARKNKKYWLVDQFNNPDNWKAHYDGTAKEIWQDTNGKITHFIGSMGTTGTLMGVSKRLKKYNPKIQIIGVEPFLDHKIQGLKNMKEAYKPGIYDKTQLDKKINVKDEDAYEMTRKIAKQEGIFVGMSSGAAMFGVSEVIKGLKRGLVVVLLPDGGERYLSTNLFN
;
A
#
# COMPACT_ATOMS: atom_id res chain seq x y z
N MET A 1 -1.74 12.99 -2.87
CA MET A 1 -3.11 12.96 -3.44
C MET A 1 -3.92 14.18 -2.98
N ILE A 2 -4.13 14.43 -1.69
CA ILE A 2 -4.89 15.61 -1.19
C ILE A 2 -4.32 16.93 -1.73
N GLU A 3 -3.03 17.19 -1.53
CA GLU A 3 -2.40 18.44 -2.00
C GLU A 3 -2.42 18.60 -3.52
N GLY A 4 -2.32 17.51 -4.27
CA GLY A 4 -2.47 17.54 -5.72
C GLY A 4 -3.86 17.98 -6.13
N ALA A 5 -4.90 17.46 -5.48
CA ALA A 5 -6.28 17.84 -5.74
C ALA A 5 -6.60 19.30 -5.34
N GLU A 6 -6.02 19.77 -4.23
CA GLU A 6 -6.12 21.18 -3.84
C GLU A 6 -5.50 22.11 -4.91
N LYS A 7 -4.28 21.77 -5.37
CA LYS A 7 -3.59 22.53 -6.44
C LYS A 7 -4.38 22.56 -7.74
N ARG A 8 -5.03 21.45 -8.10
CA ARG A 8 -5.90 21.36 -9.29
C ARG A 8 -7.31 21.91 -9.07
N LYS A 9 -7.62 22.40 -7.86
CA LYS A 9 -8.95 22.91 -7.45
C LYS A 9 -10.08 21.86 -7.53
N GLU A 10 -9.75 20.59 -7.49
CA GLU A 10 -10.68 19.45 -7.47
C GLU A 10 -11.28 19.23 -6.07
N LEU A 11 -10.52 19.55 -5.04
CA LEU A 11 -10.88 19.43 -3.63
C LEU A 11 -10.93 20.80 -2.94
N ASN A 12 -12.03 21.05 -2.23
CA ASN A 12 -12.24 22.23 -1.39
C ASN A 12 -13.01 21.86 -0.11
N LYS A 13 -13.23 22.81 0.79
CA LYS A 13 -13.87 22.58 2.09
C LYS A 13 -15.34 22.14 2.05
N ASN A 14 -16.01 22.31 0.90
CA ASN A 14 -17.40 21.84 0.72
C ASN A 14 -17.47 20.38 0.26
N LYS A 15 -16.34 19.74 -0.02
CA LYS A 15 -16.25 18.34 -0.42
C LYS A 15 -15.98 17.42 0.78
N ILE A 16 -16.45 16.19 0.66
CA ILE A 16 -16.10 15.09 1.56
C ILE A 16 -15.10 14.20 0.81
N VAL A 17 -13.94 13.97 1.41
CA VAL A 17 -12.95 13.04 0.86
C VAL A 17 -13.49 11.63 1.00
N LEU A 18 -13.52 10.88 -0.09
CA LEU A 18 -14.02 9.50 -0.14
C LEU A 18 -12.92 8.57 -0.66
N GLU A 19 -12.71 7.43 -0.01
CA GLU A 19 -11.79 6.40 -0.50
C GLU A 19 -12.23 5.00 -0.06
N ALA A 20 -11.91 4.00 -0.88
CA ALA A 20 -12.04 2.60 -0.53
C ALA A 20 -10.72 2.07 0.00
N THR A 21 -10.64 1.82 1.30
CA THR A 21 -9.40 1.31 1.88
C THR A 21 -9.62 0.74 3.28
N SER A 22 -8.98 -0.39 3.55
CA SER A 22 -8.82 -0.95 4.89
C SER A 22 -7.38 -0.79 5.41
N GLY A 23 -6.50 -0.15 4.64
CA GLY A 23 -5.06 -0.16 4.86
C GLY A 23 -4.46 1.20 5.24
N ASN A 24 -3.16 1.30 4.98
CA ASN A 24 -2.33 2.45 5.34
C ASN A 24 -2.77 3.74 4.67
N THR A 25 -3.32 3.67 3.46
CA THR A 25 -3.88 4.84 2.77
C THR A 25 -5.01 5.49 3.58
N GLY A 26 -5.92 4.69 4.17
CA GLY A 26 -6.99 5.20 5.01
C GLY A 26 -6.47 5.98 6.22
N ILE A 27 -5.48 5.42 6.91
CA ILE A 27 -4.86 6.07 8.06
C ILE A 27 -4.13 7.36 7.64
N GLY A 28 -3.37 7.32 6.55
CA GLY A 28 -2.70 8.50 6.00
C GLY A 28 -3.67 9.59 5.57
N LEU A 29 -4.77 9.23 4.94
CA LEU A 29 -5.84 10.18 4.59
C LEU A 29 -6.48 10.77 5.84
N ALA A 30 -6.76 9.95 6.86
CA ALA A 30 -7.35 10.42 8.11
C ALA A 30 -6.44 11.45 8.80
N LEU A 31 -5.13 11.16 8.94
CA LEU A 31 -4.16 12.11 9.48
C LEU A 31 -4.17 13.46 8.73
N VAL A 32 -4.08 13.41 7.41
CA VAL A 32 -4.06 14.62 6.58
C VAL A 32 -5.39 15.36 6.62
N CYS A 33 -6.51 14.65 6.56
CA CYS A 33 -7.85 15.24 6.61
C CYS A 33 -8.13 15.92 7.96
N THR A 34 -7.73 15.31 9.08
CA THR A 34 -7.83 15.92 10.42
C THR A 34 -7.07 17.24 10.47
N VAL A 35 -5.78 17.25 10.08
CA VAL A 35 -4.95 18.46 10.10
C VAL A 35 -5.48 19.53 9.15
N LYS A 36 -5.87 19.13 7.94
CA LYS A 36 -6.41 20.03 6.93
C LYS A 36 -7.91 20.33 7.09
N LYS A 37 -8.57 19.78 8.12
CA LYS A 37 -10.00 19.97 8.41
C LYS A 37 -10.92 19.62 7.23
N TYR A 38 -10.68 18.49 6.58
CA TYR A 38 -11.57 17.86 5.62
C TYR A 38 -12.40 16.77 6.30
N LYS A 39 -13.67 16.64 5.92
CA LYS A 39 -14.45 15.44 6.25
C LYS A 39 -13.93 14.26 5.44
N LEU A 40 -13.79 13.10 6.08
CA LEU A 40 -13.33 11.87 5.45
C LEU A 40 -14.36 10.77 5.66
N LEU A 41 -14.75 10.11 4.59
CA LEU A 41 -15.54 8.89 4.60
C LEU A 41 -14.75 7.78 3.91
N LEU A 42 -14.59 6.63 4.59
CA LEU A 42 -13.92 5.46 4.04
C LEU A 42 -14.91 4.32 3.88
N THR A 43 -14.92 3.68 2.71
CA THR A 43 -15.57 2.38 2.54
C THR A 43 -14.55 1.28 2.84
N MET A 44 -14.93 0.29 3.64
CA MET A 44 -14.03 -0.71 4.18
C MET A 44 -14.74 -2.04 4.36
N SER A 45 -14.11 -3.15 3.96
CA SER A 45 -14.62 -4.49 4.26
C SER A 45 -14.68 -4.75 5.77
N GLU A 46 -15.72 -5.45 6.20
CA GLU A 46 -15.89 -5.93 7.58
C GLU A 46 -14.75 -6.87 8.03
N SER A 47 -14.03 -7.47 7.10
CA SER A 47 -12.86 -8.32 7.38
C SER A 47 -11.61 -7.56 7.85
N ALA A 48 -11.61 -6.22 7.78
CA ALA A 48 -10.50 -5.40 8.24
C ALA A 48 -10.31 -5.47 9.76
N SER A 49 -9.06 -5.44 10.23
CA SER A 49 -8.71 -5.54 11.65
C SER A 49 -9.39 -4.47 12.51
N VAL A 50 -9.70 -4.82 13.75
CA VAL A 50 -10.38 -3.92 14.71
C VAL A 50 -9.49 -2.72 15.04
N GLU A 51 -8.18 -2.91 15.12
CA GLU A 51 -7.20 -1.87 15.40
C GLU A 51 -7.28 -0.73 14.38
N ARG A 52 -7.35 -1.07 13.08
CA ARG A 52 -7.47 -0.07 12.02
C ARG A 52 -8.74 0.75 12.13
N ARG A 53 -9.87 0.10 12.43
CA ARG A 53 -11.14 0.80 12.66
C ARG A 53 -11.07 1.75 13.86
N LYS A 54 -10.41 1.33 14.96
CA LYS A 54 -10.19 2.18 16.14
C LYS A 54 -9.32 3.39 15.82
N ILE A 55 -8.20 3.19 15.12
CA ILE A 55 -7.31 4.29 14.70
C ILE A 55 -8.08 5.32 13.86
N LEU A 56 -8.84 4.86 12.87
CA LEU A 56 -9.61 5.74 11.99
C LEU A 56 -10.68 6.54 12.75
N LYS A 57 -11.38 5.91 13.71
CA LYS A 57 -12.35 6.59 14.56
C LYS A 57 -11.72 7.65 15.44
N ILE A 58 -10.53 7.40 16.01
CA ILE A 58 -9.79 8.39 16.82
C ILE A 58 -9.38 9.59 15.94
N LEU A 59 -9.13 9.38 14.66
CA LEU A 59 -8.79 10.42 13.68
C LEU A 59 -10.04 11.08 13.05
N ASP A 60 -11.23 10.85 13.62
CA ASP A 60 -12.51 11.44 13.19
C ASP A 60 -12.93 11.07 11.75
N ALA A 61 -12.48 9.92 11.26
CA ALA A 61 -12.92 9.40 9.97
C ALA A 61 -14.24 8.63 10.09
N GLU A 62 -15.20 8.94 9.23
CA GLU A 62 -16.41 8.15 9.06
C GLU A 62 -16.07 6.86 8.31
N ILE A 63 -16.66 5.73 8.73
CA ILE A 63 -16.44 4.40 8.14
C ILE A 63 -17.77 3.81 7.72
N LEU A 64 -17.89 3.47 6.45
CA LEU A 64 -18.97 2.65 5.90
C LEU A 64 -18.44 1.24 5.66
N LEU A 65 -18.94 0.27 6.44
CA LEU A 65 -18.54 -1.12 6.28
C LEU A 65 -19.30 -1.77 5.10
N THR A 66 -18.58 -2.60 4.36
CA THR A 66 -19.13 -3.45 3.29
C THR A 66 -19.00 -4.92 3.67
N PRO A 67 -19.85 -5.83 3.13
CA PRO A 67 -19.85 -7.24 3.51
C PRO A 67 -18.45 -7.87 3.35
N ALA A 68 -18.05 -8.68 4.33
CA ALA A 68 -16.75 -9.34 4.35
C ALA A 68 -16.50 -10.22 3.12
N LYS A 69 -17.55 -10.87 2.60
CA LYS A 69 -17.51 -11.74 1.41
C LYS A 69 -17.06 -11.03 0.14
N ASP A 70 -17.35 -9.73 0.02
CA ASP A 70 -17.05 -8.93 -1.17
C ASP A 70 -15.63 -8.32 -1.10
N GLY A 71 -14.92 -8.51 0.02
CA GLY A 71 -13.54 -8.11 0.21
C GLY A 71 -13.27 -6.63 -0.05
N THR A 72 -12.08 -6.35 -0.58
CA THR A 72 -11.67 -4.99 -0.97
C THR A 72 -12.43 -4.51 -2.20
N ASP A 73 -12.76 -5.41 -3.12
CA ASP A 73 -13.44 -5.05 -4.37
C ASP A 73 -14.86 -4.52 -4.13
N GLY A 74 -15.61 -5.10 -3.19
CA GLY A 74 -16.91 -4.57 -2.77
C GLY A 74 -16.81 -3.17 -2.14
N ALA A 75 -15.76 -2.90 -1.38
CA ALA A 75 -15.52 -1.55 -0.85
C ALA A 75 -15.21 -0.53 -1.96
N ILE A 76 -14.43 -0.92 -2.97
CA ILE A 76 -14.12 -0.10 -4.16
C ILE A 76 -15.39 0.22 -4.94
N GLU A 77 -16.20 -0.79 -5.23
CA GLU A 77 -17.48 -0.62 -5.93
C GLU A 77 -18.40 0.37 -5.21
N LYS A 78 -18.48 0.23 -3.88
CA LYS A 78 -19.30 1.12 -3.05
C LYS A 78 -18.82 2.56 -3.10
N ALA A 79 -17.50 2.80 -3.02
CA ALA A 79 -16.94 4.15 -3.15
C ALA A 79 -17.27 4.78 -4.51
N TYR A 80 -17.08 4.05 -5.60
CA TYR A 80 -17.42 4.52 -6.94
C TYR A 80 -18.92 4.81 -7.11
N GLU A 81 -19.79 3.94 -6.58
CA GLU A 81 -21.24 4.16 -6.58
C GLU A 81 -21.59 5.49 -5.89
N MET A 82 -21.05 5.72 -4.70
CA MET A 82 -21.30 6.93 -3.91
C MET A 82 -20.81 8.18 -4.61
N ALA A 83 -19.60 8.16 -5.16
CA ALA A 83 -19.03 9.29 -5.88
C ALA A 83 -19.84 9.65 -7.14
N ARG A 84 -20.39 8.65 -7.86
CA ARG A 84 -21.27 8.90 -9.01
C ARG A 84 -22.61 9.52 -8.62
N LYS A 85 -23.19 9.08 -7.50
CA LYS A 85 -24.51 9.51 -7.04
C LYS A 85 -24.50 10.89 -6.38
N ASN A 86 -23.40 11.31 -5.78
CA ASN A 86 -23.34 12.56 -5.02
C ASN A 86 -22.03 13.32 -5.26
N LYS A 87 -22.14 14.46 -5.91
CA LYS A 87 -21.02 15.36 -6.25
C LYS A 87 -20.34 16.05 -5.05
N LYS A 88 -20.89 15.90 -3.83
CA LYS A 88 -20.21 16.32 -2.61
C LYS A 88 -19.00 15.44 -2.28
N TYR A 89 -18.97 14.18 -2.72
CA TYR A 89 -17.82 13.33 -2.58
C TYR A 89 -16.74 13.68 -3.60
N TRP A 90 -15.52 13.79 -3.12
CA TRP A 90 -14.32 13.76 -3.95
C TRP A 90 -13.62 12.42 -3.71
N LEU A 91 -13.64 11.57 -4.71
CA LEU A 91 -13.00 10.25 -4.67
C LEU A 91 -11.50 10.41 -4.87
N VAL A 92 -10.71 9.93 -3.91
CA VAL A 92 -9.23 9.95 -3.98
C VAL A 92 -8.73 9.07 -5.10
N ASP A 93 -9.39 7.90 -5.27
CA ASP A 93 -9.10 6.91 -6.31
C ASP A 93 -7.64 6.46 -6.32
N GLN A 94 -7.15 5.96 -5.18
CA GLN A 94 -5.76 5.55 -5.01
C GLN A 94 -5.24 4.58 -6.07
N PHE A 95 -6.13 3.83 -6.70
CA PHE A 95 -5.78 2.84 -7.73
C PHE A 95 -5.46 3.46 -9.09
N ASN A 96 -5.99 4.67 -9.36
CA ASN A 96 -5.84 5.36 -10.64
C ASN A 96 -5.17 6.73 -10.49
N ASN A 97 -5.12 7.29 -9.29
CA ASN A 97 -4.60 8.62 -9.03
C ASN A 97 -3.07 8.69 -9.24
N PRO A 98 -2.56 9.47 -10.20
CA PRO A 98 -1.14 9.57 -10.46
C PRO A 98 -0.33 10.16 -9.30
N ASP A 99 -0.97 10.95 -8.42
CA ASP A 99 -0.28 11.52 -7.26
C ASP A 99 0.12 10.43 -6.25
N ASN A 100 -0.47 9.23 -6.33
CA ASN A 100 -0.04 8.08 -5.54
C ASN A 100 1.42 7.71 -5.86
N TRP A 101 1.73 7.38 -7.11
CA TRP A 101 3.10 7.02 -7.47
C TRP A 101 4.06 8.22 -7.50
N LYS A 102 3.57 9.43 -7.78
CA LYS A 102 4.40 10.65 -7.76
C LYS A 102 4.99 10.94 -6.39
N ALA A 103 4.23 10.71 -5.30
CA ALA A 103 4.73 10.87 -3.94
C ALA A 103 5.97 10.00 -3.69
N HIS A 104 5.96 8.75 -4.15
CA HIS A 104 7.09 7.85 -4.03
C HIS A 104 8.23 8.18 -5.01
N TYR A 105 7.92 8.72 -6.18
CA TYR A 105 8.91 9.20 -7.14
C TYR A 105 9.67 10.41 -6.59
N ASP A 106 8.95 11.36 -5.96
CA ASP A 106 9.54 12.63 -5.48
C ASP A 106 10.09 12.57 -4.05
N GLY A 107 9.61 11.65 -3.22
CA GLY A 107 10.05 11.38 -1.83
C GLY A 107 10.83 10.08 -1.73
N THR A 108 10.16 8.98 -1.43
CA THR A 108 10.71 7.66 -1.05
C THR A 108 11.91 7.21 -1.90
N ALA A 109 11.81 7.37 -3.22
CA ALA A 109 12.90 6.95 -4.11
C ALA A 109 14.16 7.79 -3.97
N LYS A 110 14.00 9.09 -3.69
CA LYS A 110 15.16 9.98 -3.43
C LYS A 110 15.82 9.65 -2.11
N GLU A 111 15.02 9.43 -1.08
CA GLU A 111 15.49 9.02 0.25
C GLU A 111 16.30 7.72 0.14
N ILE A 112 15.75 6.68 -0.50
CA ILE A 112 16.45 5.42 -0.73
C ILE A 112 17.77 5.63 -1.48
N TRP A 113 17.78 6.46 -2.53
CA TRP A 113 18.99 6.75 -3.28
C TRP A 113 20.07 7.44 -2.43
N GLN A 114 19.66 8.42 -1.63
CA GLN A 114 20.54 9.17 -0.73
C GLN A 114 21.09 8.28 0.38
N ASP A 115 20.22 7.54 1.09
CA ASP A 115 20.60 6.68 2.21
C ASP A 115 21.52 5.53 1.80
N THR A 116 21.39 5.07 0.55
CA THR A 116 22.28 4.05 -0.02
C THR A 116 23.52 4.62 -0.70
N ASN A 117 23.69 5.95 -0.72
CA ASN A 117 24.75 6.62 -1.50
C ASN A 117 24.80 6.14 -2.95
N GLY A 118 23.64 5.89 -3.57
CA GLY A 118 23.50 5.38 -4.92
C GLY A 118 23.98 3.95 -5.15
N LYS A 119 24.30 3.19 -4.10
CA LYS A 119 24.83 1.81 -4.19
C LYS A 119 23.76 0.75 -4.26
N ILE A 120 22.47 1.13 -4.18
CA ILE A 120 21.35 0.19 -4.29
C ILE A 120 21.41 -0.59 -5.61
N THR A 121 21.24 -1.91 -5.53
CA THR A 121 21.18 -2.81 -6.69
C THR A 121 19.81 -3.42 -6.89
N HIS A 122 19.06 -3.64 -5.82
CA HIS A 122 17.74 -4.26 -5.85
C HIS A 122 16.78 -3.50 -4.93
N PHE A 123 15.58 -3.21 -5.43
CA PHE A 123 14.46 -2.71 -4.65
C PHE A 123 13.34 -3.74 -4.64
N ILE A 124 12.84 -4.07 -3.46
CA ILE A 124 11.77 -5.05 -3.28
C ILE A 124 10.61 -4.38 -2.55
N GLY A 125 9.40 -4.57 -3.08
CA GLY A 125 8.17 -4.07 -2.46
C GLY A 125 6.99 -5.00 -2.71
N SER A 126 6.08 -5.06 -1.75
CA SER A 126 4.83 -5.80 -1.90
C SER A 126 3.80 -5.04 -2.72
N MET A 127 2.92 -5.76 -3.42
CA MET A 127 1.97 -5.21 -4.41
C MET A 127 0.58 -5.05 -3.79
N GLY A 128 0.15 -3.79 -3.60
CA GLY A 128 -1.22 -3.37 -3.34
C GLY A 128 -1.71 -2.50 -4.49
N THR A 129 -1.77 -1.17 -4.32
CA THR A 129 -2.01 -0.22 -5.42
C THR A 129 -0.85 -0.14 -6.40
N THR A 130 0.30 -0.67 -6.06
CA THR A 130 1.58 -0.59 -6.77
C THR A 130 2.24 0.80 -6.78
N GLY A 131 1.64 1.81 -6.16
CA GLY A 131 2.14 3.19 -6.17
C GLY A 131 3.61 3.31 -5.77
N THR A 132 4.01 2.64 -4.70
CA THR A 132 5.41 2.59 -4.24
C THR A 132 6.34 2.02 -5.32
N LEU A 133 6.02 0.82 -5.85
CA LEU A 133 6.84 0.18 -6.87
C LEU A 133 6.95 1.05 -8.13
N MET A 134 5.84 1.62 -8.59
CA MET A 134 5.82 2.47 -9.80
C MET A 134 6.62 3.77 -9.60
N GLY A 135 6.45 4.43 -8.47
CA GLY A 135 7.17 5.67 -8.18
C GLY A 135 8.67 5.44 -7.99
N VAL A 136 9.01 4.45 -7.14
CA VAL A 136 10.41 4.11 -6.85
C VAL A 136 11.13 3.61 -8.11
N SER A 137 10.51 2.71 -8.87
CA SER A 137 11.08 2.19 -10.12
C SER A 137 11.42 3.30 -11.10
N LYS A 138 10.43 4.15 -11.42
CA LYS A 138 10.64 5.26 -12.37
C LYS A 138 11.79 6.18 -11.97
N ARG A 139 11.96 6.45 -10.68
CA ARG A 139 13.06 7.32 -10.21
C ARG A 139 14.39 6.60 -10.16
N LEU A 140 14.45 5.41 -9.56
CA LEU A 140 15.69 4.67 -9.41
C LEU A 140 16.27 4.25 -10.76
N LYS A 141 15.44 3.80 -11.70
CA LYS A 141 15.89 3.46 -13.06
C LYS A 141 16.35 4.68 -13.85
N LYS A 142 15.85 5.88 -13.55
CA LYS A 142 16.38 7.13 -14.11
C LYS A 142 17.79 7.43 -13.60
N TYR A 143 18.09 7.09 -12.34
CA TYR A 143 19.43 7.25 -11.78
C TYR A 143 20.39 6.15 -12.24
N ASN A 144 19.94 4.90 -12.23
CA ASN A 144 20.71 3.75 -12.69
C ASN A 144 19.76 2.68 -13.27
N PRO A 145 19.71 2.49 -14.59
CA PRO A 145 18.81 1.54 -15.24
C PRO A 145 19.08 0.07 -14.90
N LYS A 146 20.25 -0.25 -14.32
CA LYS A 146 20.64 -1.61 -13.91
C LYS A 146 20.01 -2.05 -12.60
N ILE A 147 19.41 -1.14 -11.82
CA ILE A 147 18.74 -1.47 -10.57
C ILE A 147 17.56 -2.40 -10.85
N GLN A 148 17.53 -3.53 -10.16
CA GLN A 148 16.46 -4.52 -10.29
C GLN A 148 15.29 -4.15 -9.40
N ILE A 149 14.09 -4.12 -9.95
CA ILE A 149 12.84 -3.82 -9.25
C ILE A 149 12.00 -5.09 -9.15
N ILE A 150 11.74 -5.53 -7.92
CA ILE A 150 11.04 -6.77 -7.66
C ILE A 150 9.70 -6.48 -6.96
N GLY A 151 8.60 -6.89 -7.58
CA GLY A 151 7.28 -6.85 -6.99
C GLY A 151 6.94 -8.18 -6.31
N VAL A 152 6.45 -8.14 -5.09
CA VAL A 152 5.94 -9.34 -4.39
C VAL A 152 4.42 -9.29 -4.38
N GLU A 153 3.80 -10.28 -5.02
CA GLU A 153 2.37 -10.38 -5.23
C GLU A 153 1.82 -11.60 -4.48
N PRO A 154 0.71 -11.49 -3.73
CA PRO A 154 0.08 -12.66 -3.13
C PRO A 154 -0.55 -13.55 -4.21
N PHE A 155 -0.80 -14.83 -3.90
CA PHE A 155 -1.68 -15.67 -4.72
C PHE A 155 -3.13 -15.15 -4.69
N LEU A 156 -3.98 -15.60 -5.59
CA LEU A 156 -5.42 -15.32 -5.51
C LEU A 156 -6.02 -15.89 -4.20
N ASP A 157 -7.12 -15.31 -3.75
CA ASP A 157 -7.85 -15.70 -2.52
C ASP A 157 -7.04 -15.56 -1.22
N HIS A 158 -5.99 -14.73 -1.25
CA HIS A 158 -5.13 -14.47 -0.10
C HIS A 158 -5.83 -13.68 1.03
N LYS A 159 -5.25 -13.77 2.23
CA LYS A 159 -5.69 -13.03 3.42
C LYS A 159 -4.68 -11.97 3.89
N ILE A 160 -3.67 -11.67 3.09
CA ILE A 160 -2.65 -10.65 3.40
C ILE A 160 -3.27 -9.27 3.22
N GLN A 161 -3.65 -8.63 4.33
CA GLN A 161 -4.33 -7.33 4.30
C GLN A 161 -3.43 -6.25 3.68
N GLY A 162 -4.02 -5.46 2.76
CA GLY A 162 -3.34 -4.37 2.07
C GLY A 162 -2.62 -4.76 0.78
N LEU A 163 -2.51 -6.06 0.48
CA LEU A 163 -2.00 -6.53 -0.81
C LEU A 163 -3.14 -6.83 -1.79
N LYS A 164 -2.75 -7.01 -3.04
CA LYS A 164 -3.66 -7.29 -4.15
C LYS A 164 -2.95 -8.13 -5.21
N ASN A 165 -3.64 -9.14 -5.72
CA ASN A 165 -3.18 -9.85 -6.91
C ASN A 165 -3.60 -9.08 -8.17
N MET A 166 -2.71 -8.94 -9.13
CA MET A 166 -2.96 -8.17 -10.36
C MET A 166 -3.93 -8.87 -11.34
N LYS A 167 -4.48 -10.02 -10.97
CA LYS A 167 -5.55 -10.72 -11.68
C LYS A 167 -6.93 -10.55 -11.01
N GLU A 168 -7.01 -9.87 -9.87
CA GLU A 168 -8.28 -9.51 -9.24
C GLU A 168 -9.07 -8.51 -10.10
N ALA A 169 -10.39 -8.39 -9.85
CA ALA A 169 -11.31 -7.62 -10.67
C ALA A 169 -10.89 -6.15 -10.85
N TYR A 170 -10.43 -5.50 -9.77
CA TYR A 170 -9.99 -4.10 -9.81
C TYR A 170 -8.46 -3.99 -9.85
N LYS A 171 -7.89 -4.25 -11.03
CA LYS A 171 -6.47 -4.02 -11.25
C LYS A 171 -6.15 -2.53 -11.22
N PRO A 172 -5.11 -2.08 -10.47
CA PRO A 172 -4.72 -0.68 -10.45
C PRO A 172 -4.35 -0.13 -11.82
N GLY A 173 -4.98 1.00 -12.22
CA GLY A 173 -4.68 1.67 -13.50
C GLY A 173 -3.29 2.30 -13.53
N ILE A 174 -2.71 2.61 -12.35
CA ILE A 174 -1.32 3.09 -12.25
C ILE A 174 -0.27 1.99 -12.42
N TYR A 175 -0.67 0.70 -12.42
CA TYR A 175 0.25 -0.42 -12.56
C TYR A 175 0.78 -0.57 -13.99
N ASP A 176 2.07 -0.52 -14.11
CA ASP A 176 2.80 -0.81 -15.35
C ASP A 176 3.77 -1.98 -15.12
N LYS A 177 3.43 -3.14 -15.68
CA LYS A 177 4.25 -4.36 -15.54
C LYS A 177 5.68 -4.21 -16.07
N THR A 178 5.91 -3.30 -17.03
CA THR A 178 7.21 -3.08 -17.65
C THR A 178 8.21 -2.40 -16.70
N GLN A 179 7.72 -1.83 -15.61
CA GLN A 179 8.54 -1.23 -14.56
C GLN A 179 9.16 -2.27 -13.60
N LEU A 180 8.72 -3.53 -13.66
CA LEU A 180 9.23 -4.61 -12.82
C LEU A 180 10.18 -5.50 -13.62
N ASP A 181 11.35 -5.79 -13.04
CA ASP A 181 12.30 -6.76 -13.62
C ASP A 181 11.92 -8.19 -13.21
N LYS A 182 11.32 -8.36 -12.03
CA LYS A 182 10.85 -9.66 -11.55
C LYS A 182 9.58 -9.51 -10.70
N LYS A 183 8.73 -10.53 -10.76
CA LYS A 183 7.59 -10.69 -9.86
C LYS A 183 7.70 -12.03 -9.14
N ILE A 184 7.47 -12.03 -7.82
CA ILE A 184 7.50 -13.21 -6.95
C ILE A 184 6.12 -13.35 -6.34
N ASN A 185 5.56 -14.56 -6.38
CA ASN A 185 4.31 -14.87 -5.69
C ASN A 185 4.58 -15.39 -4.29
N VAL A 186 3.75 -14.99 -3.31
CA VAL A 186 3.87 -15.38 -1.91
C VAL A 186 2.56 -15.95 -1.40
N LYS A 187 2.62 -17.01 -0.59
CA LYS A 187 1.47 -17.56 0.15
C LYS A 187 1.30 -16.82 1.47
N ASP A 188 0.10 -16.92 2.03
CA ASP A 188 -0.22 -16.29 3.32
C ASP A 188 0.70 -16.80 4.44
N GLU A 189 0.90 -18.12 4.51
CA GLU A 189 1.72 -18.79 5.51
C GLU A 189 3.16 -18.32 5.46
N ASP A 190 3.75 -18.23 4.25
CA ASP A 190 5.13 -17.77 4.04
C ASP A 190 5.31 -16.31 4.49
N ALA A 191 4.33 -15.46 4.17
CA ALA A 191 4.34 -14.05 4.58
C ALA A 191 4.22 -13.92 6.10
N TYR A 192 3.33 -14.69 6.73
CA TYR A 192 3.11 -14.65 8.18
C TYR A 192 4.30 -15.20 8.95
N GLU A 193 4.87 -16.33 8.50
CA GLU A 193 6.08 -16.89 9.09
C GLU A 193 7.24 -15.89 9.00
N MET A 194 7.45 -15.27 7.86
CA MET A 194 8.49 -14.26 7.68
C MET A 194 8.28 -13.06 8.59
N THR A 195 7.03 -12.59 8.76
CA THR A 195 6.69 -11.51 9.70
C THR A 195 7.10 -11.86 11.13
N ARG A 196 6.73 -13.06 11.60
CA ARG A 196 7.10 -13.54 12.93
C ARG A 196 8.62 -13.73 13.09
N LYS A 197 9.28 -14.19 12.04
CA LYS A 197 10.73 -14.40 12.02
C LYS A 197 11.48 -13.08 12.18
N ILE A 198 11.11 -12.04 11.44
CA ILE A 198 11.71 -10.71 11.54
C ILE A 198 11.54 -10.14 12.96
N ALA A 199 10.34 -10.25 13.52
CA ALA A 199 10.10 -9.80 14.88
C ALA A 199 10.97 -10.52 15.92
N LYS A 200 11.12 -11.85 15.80
CA LYS A 200 11.89 -12.67 16.76
C LYS A 200 13.40 -12.56 16.59
N GLN A 201 13.89 -12.38 15.37
CA GLN A 201 15.33 -12.41 15.07
C GLN A 201 15.96 -11.02 15.01
N GLU A 202 15.20 -10.04 14.48
CA GLU A 202 15.72 -8.69 14.24
C GLU A 202 15.10 -7.63 15.17
N GLY A 203 14.09 -8.01 15.97
CA GLY A 203 13.37 -7.06 16.83
C GLY A 203 12.53 -6.04 16.06
N ILE A 204 12.23 -6.30 14.77
CA ILE A 204 11.47 -5.37 13.93
C ILE A 204 10.02 -5.86 13.87
N PHE A 205 9.13 -5.16 14.57
CA PHE A 205 7.72 -5.51 14.69
C PHE A 205 6.91 -4.92 13.54
N VAL A 206 6.61 -5.72 12.52
CA VAL A 206 6.02 -5.31 11.24
C VAL A 206 4.75 -6.07 10.90
N GLY A 207 3.99 -5.57 9.90
CA GLY A 207 2.75 -6.18 9.44
C GLY A 207 2.93 -7.24 8.35
N MET A 208 1.79 -7.84 7.93
CA MET A 208 1.74 -8.96 6.97
C MET A 208 2.42 -8.66 5.63
N SER A 209 2.20 -7.46 5.09
CA SER A 209 2.76 -7.05 3.81
C SER A 209 4.28 -6.87 3.85
N SER A 210 4.82 -6.55 5.02
CA SER A 210 6.26 -6.49 5.28
C SER A 210 6.87 -7.89 5.25
N GLY A 211 6.21 -8.88 5.86
CA GLY A 211 6.62 -10.28 5.77
C GLY A 211 6.60 -10.80 4.34
N ALA A 212 5.57 -10.46 3.58
CA ALA A 212 5.52 -10.78 2.14
C ALA A 212 6.71 -10.17 1.37
N ALA A 213 7.03 -8.90 1.61
CA ALA A 213 8.17 -8.25 0.97
C ALA A 213 9.51 -8.92 1.37
N MET A 214 9.68 -9.27 2.64
CA MET A 214 10.88 -9.98 3.13
C MET A 214 10.98 -11.41 2.62
N PHE A 215 9.87 -12.09 2.40
CA PHE A 215 9.87 -13.38 1.68
C PHE A 215 10.47 -13.17 0.27
N GLY A 216 10.09 -12.11 -0.42
CA GLY A 216 10.70 -11.73 -1.70
C GLY A 216 12.20 -11.50 -1.60
N VAL A 217 12.69 -10.89 -0.50
CA VAL A 217 14.14 -10.74 -0.24
C VAL A 217 14.79 -12.11 -0.13
N SER A 218 14.22 -13.03 0.66
CA SER A 218 14.80 -14.37 0.86
C SER A 218 14.96 -15.15 -0.46
N GLU A 219 14.03 -14.95 -1.40
CA GLU A 219 14.11 -15.59 -2.74
C GLU A 219 15.16 -14.93 -3.65
N VAL A 220 15.34 -13.61 -3.54
CA VAL A 220 16.32 -12.88 -4.35
C VAL A 220 17.74 -13.17 -3.90
N ILE A 221 17.99 -13.21 -2.59
CA ILE A 221 19.37 -13.38 -2.06
C ILE A 221 19.94 -14.77 -2.31
N LYS A 222 19.11 -15.80 -2.54
CA LYS A 222 19.59 -17.18 -2.86
C LYS A 222 20.55 -17.21 -4.07
N GLY A 223 20.34 -16.33 -5.05
CA GLY A 223 21.18 -16.25 -6.24
C GLY A 223 22.12 -15.05 -6.29
N LEU A 224 22.12 -14.22 -5.24
CA LEU A 224 22.83 -12.95 -5.25
C LEU A 224 24.23 -13.10 -4.63
N LYS A 225 25.27 -13.00 -5.46
CA LYS A 225 26.67 -13.05 -4.96
C LYS A 225 27.10 -11.74 -4.29
N ARG A 226 26.62 -10.60 -4.77
CA ARG A 226 26.96 -9.26 -4.26
C ARG A 226 25.87 -8.26 -4.65
N GLY A 227 25.50 -7.37 -3.71
CA GLY A 227 24.52 -6.32 -3.98
C GLY A 227 24.07 -5.63 -2.70
N LEU A 228 23.38 -4.51 -2.85
CA LEU A 228 22.65 -3.84 -1.80
C LEU A 228 21.16 -3.93 -2.10
N VAL A 229 20.47 -4.70 -1.28
CA VAL A 229 19.03 -4.94 -1.38
C VAL A 229 18.30 -4.02 -0.42
N VAL A 230 17.36 -3.23 -0.93
CA VAL A 230 16.46 -2.41 -0.12
C VAL A 230 15.05 -2.99 -0.21
N VAL A 231 14.43 -3.19 0.94
CA VAL A 231 13.04 -3.64 1.07
C VAL A 231 12.23 -2.59 1.83
N LEU A 232 11.01 -2.34 1.37
CA LEU A 232 10.09 -1.43 2.06
C LEU A 232 9.17 -2.24 2.96
N LEU A 233 9.14 -1.87 4.26
CA LEU A 233 8.27 -2.44 5.29
C LEU A 233 7.18 -1.39 5.61
N PRO A 234 5.95 -1.56 5.09
CA PRO A 234 4.99 -0.46 5.02
C PRO A 234 4.32 -0.06 6.34
N ASP A 235 4.21 -0.99 7.29
CA ASP A 235 3.52 -0.74 8.56
C ASP A 235 4.01 -1.63 9.70
N GLY A 236 3.60 -1.28 10.92
CA GLY A 236 3.90 -2.02 12.14
C GLY A 236 2.92 -3.16 12.41
N GLY A 237 3.36 -4.13 13.21
CA GLY A 237 2.60 -5.33 13.60
C GLY A 237 1.44 -5.03 14.55
N GLU A 238 1.46 -3.90 15.26
CA GLU A 238 0.40 -3.48 16.19
C GLU A 238 -0.98 -3.35 15.56
N ARG A 239 -1.03 -3.21 14.24
CA ARG A 239 -2.29 -3.11 13.47
C ARG A 239 -2.96 -4.45 13.21
N TYR A 240 -2.36 -5.55 13.67
CA TYR A 240 -2.77 -6.92 13.34
C TYR A 240 -2.91 -7.84 14.57
N LEU A 241 -2.88 -7.27 15.79
CA LEU A 241 -2.91 -8.04 17.04
C LEU A 241 -4.19 -8.88 17.21
N SER A 242 -5.31 -8.43 16.65
CA SER A 242 -6.59 -9.17 16.65
C SER A 242 -6.70 -10.22 15.54
N THR A 243 -5.65 -10.38 14.71
CA THR A 243 -5.64 -11.34 13.58
C THR A 243 -4.82 -12.59 13.93
N ASN A 244 -4.85 -13.58 13.05
CA ASN A 244 -4.06 -14.81 13.21
C ASN A 244 -2.56 -14.63 12.88
N LEU A 245 -2.09 -13.40 12.64
CA LEU A 245 -0.70 -13.16 12.25
C LEU A 245 0.32 -13.62 13.30
N PHE A 246 0.01 -13.39 14.58
CA PHE A 246 0.92 -13.67 15.70
C PHE A 246 0.50 -14.87 16.58
N ASN A 247 -0.50 -15.61 16.14
CA ASN A 247 -0.96 -16.84 16.82
C ASN A 247 -0.14 -18.05 16.36
#